data_d3d7b0e55e11eec889a997da7287e348
#
_entry.id   d3d7b0e55e11eec889a997da7287e348
#
_cell.length_a   1.000
_cell.length_b   1.000
_cell.length_c   1.000
_cell.angle_alpha   90.00
_cell.angle_beta   90.00
_cell.angle_gamma   90.00
#
_symmetry.space_group_name_H-M   'P 1'
#
loop_
_entity.id
_entity.type
_entity.pdbx_description
1 polymer ?
#
loop_
_entity_poly.entity_id
_entity_poly.type
_entity_poly.pdbx_seq_one_letter_code
_entity_poly.pdbx_strand_id
1 'polypeptide(L)'
;MSLSGTYECVVKSPLGDQKSTIVVNVDGDSWTGTNSGAQGSAEITDGKVDGNTLTWSMKMTVPMPMTLEGTATIEGDDVTGSVKAGAFGTFPLTGKRVG
;
A
#
# COMPACT_ATOMS: atom_id res chain seq x y z
N MET A 1 19.92 -0.65 -3.34
CA MET A 1 19.03 0.51 -3.15
C MET A 1 17.91 0.14 -2.20
N SER A 2 17.55 1.06 -1.35
CA SER A 2 16.47 0.83 -0.39
C SER A 2 15.11 1.08 -1.04
N LEU A 3 14.12 0.29 -0.67
CA LEU A 3 12.73 0.55 -1.06
C LEU A 3 12.08 1.61 -0.17
N SER A 4 12.78 2.11 0.84
CA SER A 4 12.28 3.19 1.70
C SER A 4 12.04 4.46 0.88
N GLY A 5 10.97 5.15 1.20
CA GLY A 5 10.62 6.38 0.53
C GLY A 5 9.14 6.67 0.63
N THR A 6 8.72 7.68 -0.11
CA THR A 6 7.32 8.09 -0.19
C THR A 6 6.79 7.77 -1.58
N TYR A 7 5.63 7.13 -1.62
CA TYR A 7 5.01 6.69 -2.87
C TYR A 7 3.61 7.26 -2.97
N GLU A 8 3.28 7.82 -4.11
CA GLU A 8 1.91 8.20 -4.43
C GLU A 8 1.27 7.07 -5.22
N CYS A 9 0.22 6.49 -4.66
CA CYS A 9 -0.44 5.32 -5.22
C CYS A 9 -1.90 5.61 -5.54
N VAL A 10 -2.42 4.90 -6.52
CA VAL A 10 -3.83 4.93 -6.90
C VAL A 10 -4.35 3.50 -6.92
N VAL A 11 -5.43 3.27 -6.20
CA VAL A 11 -6.16 2.00 -6.23
C VAL A 11 -7.43 2.23 -7.04
N LYS A 12 -7.61 1.45 -8.08
CA LYS A 12 -8.81 1.52 -8.90
C LYS A 12 -9.89 0.63 -8.30
N SER A 13 -10.98 1.25 -7.87
CA SER A 13 -12.10 0.54 -7.26
C SER A 13 -13.40 0.86 -7.98
N PRO A 14 -14.48 0.08 -7.73
CA PRO A 14 -15.80 0.38 -8.31
C PRO A 14 -16.35 1.74 -7.91
N LEU A 15 -15.86 2.31 -6.81
CA LEU A 15 -16.26 3.64 -6.33
C LEU A 15 -15.43 4.76 -6.95
N GLY A 16 -14.50 4.43 -7.86
CA GLY A 16 -13.61 5.38 -8.48
C GLY A 16 -12.17 5.19 -8.01
N ASP A 17 -11.27 6.03 -8.52
CA ASP A 17 -9.87 5.95 -8.16
C ASP A 17 -9.63 6.51 -6.76
N GLN A 18 -8.97 5.73 -5.92
CA GLN A 18 -8.61 6.13 -4.56
C GLN A 18 -7.13 6.46 -4.53
N LYS A 19 -6.81 7.72 -4.33
CA LYS A 19 -5.42 8.18 -4.22
C LYS A 19 -4.95 8.09 -2.78
N SER A 20 -3.74 7.60 -2.59
CA SER A 20 -3.13 7.51 -1.27
C SER A 20 -1.64 7.75 -1.36
N THR A 21 -1.07 8.18 -0.23
CA THR A 21 0.36 8.35 -0.08
C THR A 21 0.86 7.32 0.92
N ILE A 22 1.82 6.52 0.51
CA ILE A 22 2.40 5.48 1.36
C ILE A 22 3.84 5.86 1.66
N VAL A 23 4.16 5.95 2.96
CA VAL A 23 5.52 6.13 3.43
C VAL A 23 6.06 4.77 3.84
N VAL A 24 7.21 4.39 3.30
CA VAL A 24 7.81 3.08 3.52
C VAL A 24 9.13 3.25 4.25
N ASN A 25 9.30 2.53 5.35
CA ASN A 25 10.54 2.45 6.10
C ASN A 25 10.96 0.98 6.18
N VAL A 26 11.95 0.59 5.41
CA VAL A 26 12.42 -0.79 5.33
C VAL A 26 13.44 -1.04 6.43
N ASP A 27 13.28 -2.18 7.11
CA ASP A 27 14.21 -2.64 8.15
C ASP A 27 14.42 -4.14 7.95
N GLY A 28 15.51 -4.51 7.26
CA GLY A 28 15.78 -5.90 6.93
C GLY A 28 14.73 -6.49 5.99
N ASP A 29 14.06 -7.55 6.42
CA ASP A 29 13.04 -8.25 5.65
C ASP A 29 11.63 -7.73 5.95
N SER A 30 11.52 -6.69 6.76
CA SER A 30 10.25 -6.11 7.14
C SER A 30 10.21 -4.63 6.84
N TRP A 31 9.03 -4.06 6.87
CA TRP A 31 8.88 -2.62 6.73
C TRP A 31 7.68 -2.12 7.54
N THR A 32 7.75 -0.86 7.90
CA THR A 32 6.67 -0.15 8.57
C THR A 32 6.40 1.14 7.82
N GLY A 33 5.29 1.74 8.06
CA GLY A 33 4.98 3.01 7.43
C GLY A 33 3.56 3.44 7.68
N THR A 34 3.13 4.40 6.86
CA THR A 34 1.78 4.93 6.93
C THR A 34 1.17 4.97 5.54
N ASN A 35 -0.14 4.77 5.48
CA ASN A 35 -0.92 4.97 4.28
C ASN A 35 -1.94 6.07 4.58
N SER A 36 -1.83 7.18 3.91
CA SER A 36 -2.75 8.32 4.11
C SER A 36 -3.46 8.66 2.81
N GLY A 37 -4.74 8.99 2.92
CA GLY A 37 -5.57 9.32 1.78
C GLY A 37 -6.71 10.23 2.20
N ALA A 38 -7.68 10.41 1.31
CA ALA A 38 -8.82 11.30 1.55
C ALA A 38 -9.68 10.86 2.74
N GLN A 39 -9.64 9.59 3.09
CA GLN A 39 -10.44 9.03 4.18
C GLN A 39 -9.69 8.94 5.51
N GLY A 40 -8.47 9.46 5.57
CA GLY A 40 -7.66 9.41 6.77
C GLY A 40 -6.36 8.66 6.55
N SER A 41 -5.73 8.26 7.64
CA SER A 41 -4.45 7.56 7.60
C SER A 41 -4.50 6.29 8.44
N ALA A 42 -3.68 5.32 8.07
CA ALA A 42 -3.52 4.07 8.80
C ALA A 42 -2.04 3.73 8.89
N GLU A 43 -1.66 3.12 10.02
CA GLU A 43 -0.30 2.63 10.19
C GLU A 43 -0.17 1.22 9.64
N ILE A 44 0.95 0.96 9.01
CA ILE A 44 1.30 -0.35 8.48
C ILE A 44 2.38 -0.91 9.38
N THR A 45 2.09 -1.99 10.08
CA THR A 45 3.00 -2.59 11.05
C THR A 45 3.43 -4.01 10.70
N ASP A 46 2.73 -4.68 9.81
CA ASP A 46 3.00 -6.07 9.43
C ASP A 46 3.57 -6.17 8.02
N GLY A 47 4.33 -5.17 7.61
CA GLY A 47 4.92 -5.15 6.28
C GLY A 47 6.07 -6.13 6.14
N LYS A 48 6.16 -6.76 4.99
CA LYS A 48 7.26 -7.66 4.65
C LYS A 48 7.88 -7.27 3.32
N VAL A 49 9.17 -7.53 3.18
CA VAL A 49 9.93 -7.23 1.98
C VAL A 49 10.46 -8.54 1.40
N ASP A 50 10.20 -8.74 0.11
CA ASP A 50 10.73 -9.88 -0.62
C ASP A 50 11.31 -9.36 -1.95
N GLY A 51 12.62 -9.17 -2.00
CA GLY A 51 13.27 -8.55 -3.14
C GLY A 51 12.80 -7.10 -3.31
N ASN A 52 12.08 -6.82 -4.38
CA ASN A 52 11.49 -5.51 -4.63
C ASN A 52 9.98 -5.50 -4.45
N THR A 53 9.43 -6.52 -3.79
CA THR A 53 8.00 -6.64 -3.52
C THR A 53 7.73 -6.34 -2.06
N LEU A 54 6.77 -5.45 -1.82
CA LEU A 54 6.28 -5.12 -0.48
C LEU A 54 4.91 -5.74 -0.29
N THR A 55 4.69 -6.37 0.86
CA THR A 55 3.39 -6.90 1.24
C THR A 55 3.01 -6.35 2.61
N TRP A 56 1.72 -6.14 2.83
CA TRP A 56 1.24 -5.62 4.10
C TRP A 56 -0.23 -5.97 4.33
N SER A 57 -0.63 -5.85 5.60
CA SER A 57 -2.02 -5.95 6.01
C SER A 57 -2.40 -4.69 6.77
N MET A 58 -3.59 -4.18 6.50
CA MET A 58 -4.13 -3.03 7.22
C MET A 58 -5.54 -3.36 7.71
N LYS A 59 -5.83 -2.97 8.94
CA LYS A 59 -7.18 -3.03 9.46
C LYS A 59 -7.82 -1.66 9.34
N MET A 60 -8.93 -1.60 8.63
CA MET A 60 -9.71 -0.38 8.51
C MET A 60 -10.98 -0.50 9.35
N THR A 61 -11.36 0.59 9.97
CA THR A 61 -12.57 0.64 10.78
C THR A 61 -13.66 1.49 10.16
N VAL A 62 -13.34 2.28 9.15
CA VAL A 62 -14.25 3.18 8.46
C VAL A 62 -14.16 2.93 6.96
N PRO A 63 -15.27 2.81 6.23
CA PRO A 63 -16.67 2.87 6.67
C PRO A 63 -17.14 1.62 7.41
N MET A 64 -16.44 0.50 7.23
CA MET A 64 -16.73 -0.78 7.88
C MET A 64 -15.44 -1.43 8.36
N PRO A 65 -15.50 -2.25 9.43
CA PRO A 65 -14.33 -3.04 9.81
C PRO A 65 -13.97 -4.02 8.69
N MET A 66 -12.75 -3.92 8.19
CA MET A 66 -12.24 -4.85 7.19
C MET A 66 -10.72 -4.89 7.23
N THR A 67 -10.16 -5.98 6.74
CA THR A 67 -8.72 -6.12 6.59
C THR A 67 -8.37 -6.01 5.11
N LEU A 68 -7.46 -5.11 4.80
CA LEU A 68 -6.92 -4.96 3.45
C LEU A 68 -5.54 -5.60 3.40
N GLU A 69 -5.31 -6.41 2.39
CA GLU A 69 -4.00 -6.99 2.13
C GLU A 69 -3.45 -6.39 0.86
N GLY A 70 -2.29 -5.76 0.96
CA GLY A 70 -1.67 -5.11 -0.17
C GLY A 70 -0.40 -5.81 -0.59
N THR A 71 -0.14 -5.77 -1.90
CA THR A 71 1.11 -6.24 -2.50
C THR A 71 1.53 -5.21 -3.53
N ALA A 72 2.79 -4.80 -3.49
CA ALA A 72 3.31 -3.83 -4.45
C ALA A 72 4.72 -4.23 -4.86
N THR A 73 4.97 -4.21 -6.16
CA THR A 73 6.31 -4.43 -6.72
C THR A 73 6.84 -3.09 -7.21
N ILE A 74 8.07 -2.78 -6.80
CA ILE A 74 8.70 -1.50 -7.11
C ILE A 74 9.81 -1.74 -8.11
N GLU A 75 9.69 -1.11 -9.28
CA GLU A 75 10.70 -1.17 -10.33
C GLU A 75 11.13 0.25 -10.66
N GLY A 76 12.35 0.62 -10.22
CA GLY A 76 12.80 1.99 -10.32
C GLY A 76 11.91 2.89 -9.45
N ASP A 77 11.17 3.78 -10.09
CA ASP A 77 10.22 4.67 -9.42
C ASP A 77 8.76 4.24 -9.62
N ASP A 78 8.53 3.17 -10.35
CA ASP A 78 7.18 2.70 -10.65
C ASP A 78 6.74 1.64 -9.66
N VAL A 79 5.49 1.74 -9.23
CA VAL A 79 4.88 0.79 -8.32
C VAL A 79 3.68 0.15 -9.00
N THR A 80 3.65 -1.19 -9.00
CA THR A 80 2.51 -1.94 -9.50
C THR A 80 2.15 -3.01 -8.49
N GLY A 81 0.88 -3.26 -8.31
CA GLY A 81 0.45 -4.27 -7.36
C GLY A 81 -1.06 -4.38 -7.29
N SER A 82 -1.53 -4.85 -6.16
CA SER A 82 -2.96 -5.03 -5.94
C SER A 82 -3.28 -4.93 -4.45
N VAL A 83 -4.54 -4.61 -4.17
CA VAL A 83 -5.08 -4.59 -2.81
C VAL A 83 -6.25 -5.55 -2.77
N LYS A 84 -6.19 -6.49 -1.86
CA LYS A 84 -7.28 -7.44 -1.64
C LYS A 84 -8.14 -6.93 -0.48
N ALA A 85 -9.40 -6.71 -0.78
CA ALA A 85 -10.36 -6.11 0.17
C ALA A 85 -11.39 -7.13 0.64
N GLY A 86 -10.95 -8.32 1.02
CA GLY A 86 -11.83 -9.36 1.55
C GLY A 86 -12.96 -9.73 0.58
N ALA A 87 -14.18 -9.58 1.03
CA ALA A 87 -15.36 -9.93 0.22
C ALA A 87 -15.58 -9.01 -0.98
N PHE A 88 -14.92 -7.85 -1.02
CA PHE A 88 -15.07 -6.90 -2.13
C PHE A 88 -14.16 -7.22 -3.32
N GLY A 89 -13.26 -8.18 -3.18
CA GLY A 89 -12.38 -8.60 -4.27
C GLY A 89 -11.01 -7.94 -4.24
N THR A 90 -10.33 -8.01 -5.37
CA THR A 90 -8.98 -7.48 -5.52
C THR A 90 -8.98 -6.33 -6.52
N PHE A 91 -8.32 -5.25 -6.17
CA PHE A 91 -8.25 -4.04 -6.99
C PHE A 91 -6.81 -3.74 -7.38
N PRO A 92 -6.56 -3.33 -8.64
CA PRO A 92 -5.20 -2.98 -9.05
C PRO A 92 -4.71 -1.71 -8.36
N LEU A 93 -3.42 -1.72 -8.04
CA LEU A 93 -2.73 -0.58 -7.45
C LEU A 93 -1.60 -0.18 -8.37
N THR A 94 -1.49 1.12 -8.62
CA THR A 94 -0.36 1.68 -9.36
C THR A 94 0.12 2.91 -8.64
N GLY A 95 1.39 3.26 -8.82
CA GLY A 95 1.92 4.44 -8.17
C GLY A 95 3.32 4.78 -8.63
N LYS A 96 3.85 5.85 -8.03
CA LYS A 96 5.20 6.32 -8.30
C LYS A 96 5.86 6.81 -7.03
N ARG A 97 7.15 6.64 -6.98
CA ARG A 97 7.97 7.17 -5.89
C ARG A 97 8.15 8.68 -6.10
N VAL A 98 7.90 9.44 -5.05
CA VAL A 98 7.99 10.90 -5.08
C VAL A 98 8.96 11.47 -4.04
N GLY A 99 9.52 10.62 -3.19
CA GLY A 99 10.44 11.11 -2.18
C GLY A 99 11.34 10.10 -1.53
#